data_ad27b5128f6d89febc501709d2de9c1f
#
_entry.id   ad27b5128f6d89febc501709d2de9c1f
#
_cell.length_a   1.000
_cell.length_b   1.000
_cell.length_c   1.000
_cell.angle_alpha   90.00
_cell.angle_beta   90.00
_cell.angle_gamma   90.00
#
_symmetry.space_group_name_H-M   'P 1'
#
loop_
_entity.id
_entity.type
_entity.pdbx_description
1 polymer ?
#
loop_
_entity_poly.entity_id
_entity_poly.type
_entity_poly.pdbx_seq_one_letter_code
_entity_poly.pdbx_strand_id
1 'polypeptide(L)'
;ADFGGEVERVLKMADGCLLLVDAFEGPMPQTRFVLRKAFEYGLRPVVVINKIDRPDARPKDVLEEVFDLFIELHADDEALDFPTVYSSATQGYATLDPADRPDNVYALFETILKHVPPQICEPDAPLQMLITTLDYNDYVGRIGIGRVFAGTLAVEKPVTVIHHDGT
;
A
#
# COMPACT_ATOMS: atom_id res chain seq x y z
N ALA A 1 -1.31 16.35 12.29
CA ALA A 1 -0.24 15.81 11.43
C ALA A 1 -0.66 16.00 9.98
N ASP A 2 0.17 16.69 9.22
CA ASP A 2 -0.11 17.05 7.82
C ASP A 2 0.37 15.92 6.89
N PHE A 3 -0.31 14.77 6.98
CA PHE A 3 0.04 13.59 6.16
C PHE A 3 -0.67 13.55 4.80
N GLY A 4 -1.62 14.47 4.51
CA GLY A 4 -2.47 14.37 3.33
C GLY A 4 -1.70 14.35 2.02
N GLY A 5 -0.82 15.31 1.81
CA GLY A 5 -0.06 15.42 0.55
C GLY A 5 1.02 14.34 0.36
N GLU A 6 1.61 13.82 1.42
CA GLU A 6 2.59 12.72 1.35
C GLU A 6 1.92 11.41 1.05
N VAL A 7 0.82 11.10 1.72
CA VAL A 7 0.02 9.89 1.48
C VAL A 7 -0.45 9.83 0.03
N GLU A 8 -1.02 10.91 -0.50
CA GLU A 8 -1.48 10.94 -1.89
C GLU A 8 -0.35 10.72 -2.90
N ARG A 9 0.83 11.28 -2.66
CA ARG A 9 1.99 11.08 -3.52
C ARG A 9 2.46 9.62 -3.55
N VAL A 10 2.49 8.96 -2.38
CA VAL A 10 2.88 7.55 -2.28
C VAL A 10 1.84 6.65 -2.92
N LEU A 11 0.54 6.88 -2.67
CA LEU A 11 -0.55 6.07 -3.24
C LEU A 11 -0.57 6.12 -4.77
N LYS A 12 -0.22 7.26 -5.39
CA LYS A 12 -0.08 7.38 -6.86
C LYS A 12 1.02 6.52 -7.47
N MET A 13 1.98 6.06 -6.68
CA MET A 13 3.08 5.21 -7.13
C MET A 13 2.86 3.73 -6.86
N ALA A 14 1.82 3.37 -6.11
CA ALA A 14 1.54 2.00 -5.69
C ALA A 14 0.56 1.30 -6.64
N ASP A 15 0.69 -0.02 -6.77
CA ASP A 15 -0.25 -0.90 -7.48
C ASP A 15 -1.15 -1.67 -6.51
N GLY A 16 -0.85 -1.64 -5.22
CA GLY A 16 -1.63 -2.23 -4.14
C GLY A 16 -1.21 -1.66 -2.80
N CYS A 17 -1.91 -2.00 -1.75
CA CYS A 17 -1.57 -1.58 -0.40
C CYS A 17 -1.86 -2.67 0.63
N LEU A 18 -1.12 -2.62 1.72
CA LEU A 18 -1.41 -3.43 2.91
C LEU A 18 -2.07 -2.54 3.96
N LEU A 19 -3.28 -2.92 4.38
CA LEU A 19 -3.96 -2.28 5.50
C LEU A 19 -3.55 -3.00 6.79
N LEU A 20 -2.60 -2.43 7.52
CA LEU A 20 -2.11 -3.00 8.76
C LEU A 20 -2.95 -2.53 9.94
N VAL A 21 -3.58 -3.47 10.65
CA VAL A 21 -4.47 -3.21 11.78
C VAL A 21 -3.97 -3.99 13.00
N ASP A 22 -4.01 -3.35 14.16
CA ASP A 22 -3.68 -3.99 15.44
C ASP A 22 -4.83 -4.90 15.89
N ALA A 23 -4.53 -6.16 16.25
CA ALA A 23 -5.51 -7.15 16.64
C ALA A 23 -6.27 -6.83 17.93
N PHE A 24 -5.84 -5.83 18.71
CA PHE A 24 -6.51 -5.35 19.92
C PHE A 24 -7.20 -4.00 19.70
N GLU A 25 -6.49 -3.03 19.14
CA GLU A 25 -7.00 -1.66 18.98
C GLU A 25 -8.01 -1.51 17.85
N GLY A 26 -7.90 -2.34 16.81
CA GLY A 26 -8.75 -2.22 15.61
C GLY A 26 -8.35 -1.06 14.70
N PRO A 27 -9.22 -0.67 13.75
CA PRO A 27 -8.96 0.41 12.82
C PRO A 27 -8.99 1.78 13.51
N MET A 28 -7.91 2.52 13.42
CA MET A 28 -7.75 3.86 14.02
C MET A 28 -8.34 4.96 13.11
N PRO A 29 -8.64 6.17 13.63
CA PRO A 29 -9.17 7.28 12.81
C PRO A 29 -8.30 7.62 11.59
N GLN A 30 -6.98 7.50 11.71
CA GLN A 30 -6.05 7.71 10.60
C GLN A 30 -6.20 6.64 9.51
N THR A 31 -6.52 5.41 9.90
CA THR A 31 -6.80 4.29 8.98
C THR A 31 -7.94 4.65 8.02
N ARG A 32 -9.01 5.24 8.53
CA ARG A 32 -10.15 5.72 7.73
C ARG A 32 -9.73 6.71 6.64
N PHE A 33 -8.90 7.68 7.00
CA PHE A 33 -8.43 8.69 6.03
C PHE A 33 -7.58 8.07 4.93
N VAL A 34 -6.59 7.26 5.30
CA VAL A 34 -5.67 6.62 4.34
C VAL A 34 -6.41 5.63 3.44
N LEU A 35 -7.32 4.84 4.02
CA LEU A 35 -8.11 3.85 3.27
C LEU A 35 -9.05 4.52 2.25
N ARG A 36 -9.72 5.62 2.62
CA ARG A 36 -10.51 6.40 1.67
C ARG A 36 -9.66 6.86 0.49
N LYS A 37 -8.47 7.38 0.76
CA LYS A 37 -7.55 7.79 -0.29
C LYS A 37 -7.09 6.62 -1.17
N ALA A 38 -6.81 5.46 -0.58
CA ALA A 38 -6.48 4.27 -1.34
C ALA A 38 -7.61 3.88 -2.32
N PHE A 39 -8.87 3.91 -1.88
CA PHE A 39 -10.01 3.66 -2.76
C PHE A 39 -10.17 4.71 -3.86
N GLU A 40 -9.97 6.02 -3.56
CA GLU A 40 -10.00 7.09 -4.57
C GLU A 40 -8.96 6.85 -5.69
N TYR A 41 -7.84 6.19 -5.39
CA TYR A 41 -6.81 5.80 -6.38
C TYR A 41 -6.99 4.39 -6.94
N GLY A 42 -8.12 3.73 -6.65
CA GLY A 42 -8.42 2.38 -7.15
C GLY A 42 -7.55 1.27 -6.56
N LEU A 43 -6.87 1.54 -5.44
CA LEU A 43 -6.06 0.53 -4.76
C LEU A 43 -6.96 -0.38 -3.92
N ARG A 44 -6.73 -1.69 -4.05
CA ARG A 44 -7.40 -2.71 -3.23
C ARG A 44 -6.45 -3.18 -2.13
N PRO A 45 -6.82 -3.00 -0.86
CA PRO A 45 -5.96 -3.40 0.24
C PRO A 45 -6.00 -4.90 0.49
N VAL A 46 -4.85 -5.46 0.83
CA VAL A 46 -4.75 -6.71 1.58
C VAL A 46 -4.80 -6.34 3.06
N VAL A 47 -5.75 -6.86 3.80
CA VAL A 47 -5.90 -6.60 5.23
C VAL A 47 -4.93 -7.48 6.02
N VAL A 48 -4.13 -6.89 6.89
CA VAL A 48 -3.17 -7.61 7.74
C VAL A 48 -3.49 -7.29 9.21
N ILE A 49 -4.08 -8.25 9.90
CA ILE A 49 -4.36 -8.14 11.34
C ILE A 49 -3.12 -8.60 12.10
N ASN A 50 -2.38 -7.64 12.63
CA ASN A 50 -1.10 -7.86 13.29
C ASN A 50 -1.21 -7.90 14.82
N LYS A 51 -0.19 -8.45 15.48
CA LYS A 51 -0.09 -8.62 16.92
C LYS A 51 -1.10 -9.63 17.48
N ILE A 52 -1.43 -10.67 16.73
CA ILE A 52 -2.33 -11.75 17.20
C ILE A 52 -1.72 -12.63 18.32
N ASP A 53 -0.44 -12.43 18.62
CA ASP A 53 0.29 -13.04 19.73
C ASP A 53 -0.04 -12.41 21.09
N ARG A 54 -0.68 -11.24 21.13
CA ARG A 54 -1.06 -10.57 22.38
C ARG A 54 -2.15 -11.36 23.11
N PRO A 55 -2.11 -11.43 24.45
CA PRO A 55 -3.12 -12.15 25.23
C PRO A 55 -4.51 -11.49 25.16
N ASP A 56 -4.57 -10.20 24.83
CA ASP A 56 -5.78 -9.38 24.70
C ASP A 56 -6.23 -9.22 23.23
N ALA A 57 -5.58 -9.92 22.30
CA ALA A 57 -5.94 -9.87 20.89
C ALA A 57 -7.35 -10.44 20.64
N ARG A 58 -8.11 -9.72 19.77
CA ARG A 58 -9.47 -10.08 19.35
C ARG A 58 -9.60 -10.03 17.81
N PRO A 59 -8.83 -10.86 17.09
CA PRO A 59 -8.69 -10.73 15.64
C PRO A 59 -9.99 -10.87 14.85
N LYS A 60 -10.98 -11.62 15.36
CA LYS A 60 -12.30 -11.78 14.72
C LYS A 60 -13.13 -10.50 14.82
N ASP A 61 -13.19 -9.89 16.00
CA ASP A 61 -13.94 -8.65 16.21
C ASP A 61 -13.30 -7.51 15.41
N VAL A 62 -11.95 -7.47 15.36
CA VAL A 62 -11.22 -6.48 14.57
C VAL A 62 -11.48 -6.66 13.07
N LEU A 63 -11.61 -7.89 12.57
CA LEU A 63 -11.98 -8.14 11.18
C LEU A 63 -13.39 -7.59 10.86
N GLU A 64 -14.35 -7.78 11.77
CA GLU A 64 -15.70 -7.20 11.61
C GLU A 64 -15.65 -5.66 11.62
N GLU A 65 -14.87 -5.04 12.52
CA GLU A 65 -14.69 -3.58 12.54
C GLU A 65 -14.05 -3.05 11.25
N VAL A 66 -13.12 -3.79 10.66
CA VAL A 66 -12.53 -3.45 9.35
C VAL A 66 -13.59 -3.56 8.25
N PHE A 67 -14.40 -4.61 8.25
CA PHE A 67 -15.47 -4.80 7.28
C PHE A 67 -16.50 -3.66 7.37
N ASP A 68 -16.92 -3.29 8.58
CA ASP A 68 -17.82 -2.16 8.80
C ASP A 68 -17.22 -0.83 8.30
N LEU A 69 -15.91 -0.63 8.51
CA LEU A 69 -15.20 0.54 7.99
C LEU A 69 -15.22 0.58 6.46
N PHE A 70 -15.08 -0.54 5.76
CA PHE A 70 -15.17 -0.61 4.30
C PHE A 70 -16.57 -0.24 3.82
N ILE A 71 -17.64 -0.74 4.48
CA ILE A 71 -19.02 -0.38 4.19
C ILE A 71 -19.25 1.14 4.39
N GLU A 72 -18.78 1.71 5.50
CA GLU A 72 -18.90 3.13 5.78
C GLU A 72 -18.19 4.02 4.75
N LEU A 73 -17.12 3.51 4.14
CA LEU A 73 -16.37 4.19 3.08
C LEU A 73 -16.95 3.93 1.69
N HIS A 74 -18.08 3.24 1.59
CA HIS A 74 -18.76 2.90 0.34
C HIS A 74 -17.87 2.09 -0.61
N ALA A 75 -17.08 1.15 -0.07
CA ALA A 75 -16.32 0.21 -0.86
C ALA A 75 -17.25 -0.60 -1.78
N ASP A 76 -16.79 -0.91 -2.98
CA ASP A 76 -17.53 -1.77 -3.91
C ASP A 76 -17.49 -3.25 -3.47
N ASP A 77 -18.34 -4.09 -4.08
CA ASP A 77 -18.43 -5.51 -3.72
C ASP A 77 -17.08 -6.25 -3.86
N GLU A 78 -16.24 -5.85 -4.82
CA GLU A 78 -14.92 -6.45 -5.02
C GLU A 78 -13.95 -6.02 -3.91
N ALA A 79 -14.05 -4.78 -3.41
CA ALA A 79 -13.23 -4.33 -2.29
C ALA A 79 -13.70 -4.93 -0.96
N LEU A 80 -14.99 -5.29 -0.83
CA LEU A 80 -15.52 -5.99 0.35
C LEU A 80 -15.05 -7.45 0.45
N ASP A 81 -14.66 -8.08 -0.67
CA ASP A 81 -14.04 -9.42 -0.71
C ASP A 81 -12.50 -9.33 -0.52
N PHE A 82 -12.08 -8.52 0.44
CA PHE A 82 -10.66 -8.30 0.69
C PHE A 82 -9.96 -9.53 1.28
N PRO A 83 -8.74 -9.86 0.81
CA PRO A 83 -7.93 -10.90 1.40
C PRO A 83 -7.43 -10.48 2.80
N THR A 84 -7.51 -11.40 3.75
CA THR A 84 -7.09 -11.19 5.14
C THR A 84 -5.94 -12.11 5.50
N VAL A 85 -4.92 -11.53 6.14
CA VAL A 85 -3.77 -12.25 6.72
C VAL A 85 -3.65 -11.87 8.18
N TYR A 86 -3.38 -12.84 9.02
CA TYR A 86 -3.09 -12.66 10.44
C TYR A 86 -1.59 -12.75 10.68
N SER A 87 -1.03 -11.92 11.54
CA SER A 87 0.42 -11.89 11.73
C SER A 87 0.85 -11.55 13.16
N SER A 88 2.04 -11.98 13.49
CA SER A 88 2.84 -11.48 14.61
C SER A 88 4.21 -11.06 14.10
N ALA A 89 4.41 -9.76 13.94
CA ALA A 89 5.70 -9.23 13.49
C ALA A 89 6.83 -9.49 14.50
N THR A 90 6.50 -9.51 15.80
CA THR A 90 7.44 -9.82 16.87
C THR A 90 7.89 -11.26 16.87
N GLN A 91 7.00 -12.19 16.54
CA GLN A 91 7.31 -13.62 16.45
C GLN A 91 7.70 -14.07 15.04
N GLY A 92 7.61 -13.18 14.04
CA GLY A 92 8.11 -13.39 12.68
C GLY A 92 7.26 -14.33 11.84
N TYR A 93 5.93 -14.39 12.05
CA TYR A 93 5.04 -15.25 11.26
C TYR A 93 3.81 -14.53 10.70
N ALA A 94 3.25 -15.11 9.64
CA ALA A 94 1.95 -14.74 9.08
C ALA A 94 1.18 -16.00 8.65
N THR A 95 -0.15 -15.95 8.77
CA THR A 95 -1.05 -17.08 8.52
C THR A 95 -2.41 -16.62 7.97
N LEU A 96 -3.14 -17.52 7.32
CA LEU A 96 -4.52 -17.28 6.90
C LEU A 96 -5.54 -17.71 7.97
N ASP A 97 -5.14 -18.53 8.94
CA ASP A 97 -5.96 -18.95 10.08
C ASP A 97 -5.34 -18.40 11.38
N PRO A 98 -6.07 -17.58 12.16
CA PRO A 98 -5.53 -17.01 13.40
C PRO A 98 -5.22 -18.05 14.49
N ALA A 99 -5.63 -19.32 14.32
CA ALA A 99 -5.27 -20.41 15.22
C ALA A 99 -3.88 -21.02 14.93
N ASP A 100 -3.38 -20.85 13.70
CA ASP A 100 -2.10 -21.38 13.28
C ASP A 100 -0.92 -20.53 13.75
N ARG A 101 0.23 -21.18 13.93
CA ARG A 101 1.49 -20.55 14.35
C ARG A 101 2.66 -21.08 13.51
N PRO A 102 2.72 -20.74 12.20
CA PRO A 102 3.86 -21.09 11.36
C PRO A 102 5.12 -20.35 11.84
N ASP A 103 6.27 -20.74 11.33
CA ASP A 103 7.57 -20.17 11.62
C ASP A 103 8.07 -19.16 10.57
N ASN A 104 7.16 -18.70 9.70
CA ASN A 104 7.50 -17.85 8.56
C ASN A 104 6.35 -16.91 8.17
N VAL A 105 6.63 -16.01 7.24
CA VAL A 105 5.68 -14.99 6.73
C VAL A 105 5.19 -15.29 5.30
N TYR A 106 5.35 -16.50 4.80
CA TYR A 106 5.04 -16.84 3.41
C TYR A 106 3.58 -16.58 3.05
N ALA A 107 2.64 -16.86 3.95
CA ALA A 107 1.22 -16.59 3.73
C ALA A 107 0.95 -15.11 3.34
N LEU A 108 1.69 -14.16 3.93
CA LEU A 108 1.59 -12.75 3.55
C LEU A 108 2.11 -12.51 2.14
N PHE A 109 3.30 -13.03 1.79
CA PHE A 109 3.87 -12.85 0.46
C PHE A 109 3.04 -13.52 -0.63
N GLU A 110 2.55 -14.73 -0.40
CA GLU A 110 1.67 -15.44 -1.32
C GLU A 110 0.36 -14.68 -1.55
N THR A 111 -0.21 -14.10 -0.48
CA THR A 111 -1.42 -13.26 -0.59
C THR A 111 -1.13 -11.99 -1.40
N ILE A 112 -0.01 -11.33 -1.18
CA ILE A 112 0.40 -10.16 -1.98
C ILE A 112 0.52 -10.55 -3.46
N LEU A 113 1.27 -11.62 -3.77
CA LEU A 113 1.49 -12.07 -5.16
C LEU A 113 0.19 -12.46 -5.87
N LYS A 114 -0.80 -12.95 -5.12
CA LYS A 114 -2.10 -13.37 -5.66
C LYS A 114 -3.05 -12.18 -5.91
N HIS A 115 -3.03 -11.17 -5.04
CA HIS A 115 -4.07 -10.13 -5.00
C HIS A 115 -3.58 -8.74 -5.43
N VAL A 116 -2.28 -8.46 -5.38
CA VAL A 116 -1.74 -7.20 -5.90
C VAL A 116 -1.37 -7.39 -7.37
N PRO A 117 -1.94 -6.61 -8.29
CA PRO A 117 -1.65 -6.75 -9.71
C PRO A 117 -0.18 -6.41 -9.98
N PRO A 118 0.45 -7.09 -10.96
CA PRO A 118 1.79 -6.71 -11.41
C PRO A 118 1.75 -5.33 -12.09
N GLN A 119 2.86 -4.62 -12.02
CA GLN A 119 2.99 -3.37 -12.75
C GLN A 119 2.81 -3.60 -14.25
N ILE A 120 1.91 -2.84 -14.86
CA ILE A 120 1.81 -2.76 -16.32
C ILE A 120 2.97 -1.88 -16.80
N CYS A 121 3.81 -2.40 -17.69
CA CYS A 121 4.91 -1.64 -18.28
C CYS A 121 4.91 -1.77 -19.81
N GLU A 122 5.20 -0.65 -20.47
CA GLU A 122 5.36 -0.55 -21.93
C GLU A 122 6.78 -0.04 -22.24
N PRO A 123 7.79 -0.92 -22.20
CA PRO A 123 9.20 -0.51 -22.25
C PRO A 123 9.60 0.17 -23.57
N ASP A 124 8.90 -0.13 -24.66
CA ASP A 124 9.18 0.40 -25.98
C ASP A 124 8.44 1.72 -26.29
N ALA A 125 7.55 2.16 -25.39
CA ALA A 125 6.86 3.44 -25.51
C ALA A 125 7.78 4.63 -25.19
N PRO A 126 7.43 5.87 -25.55
CA PRO A 126 8.13 7.06 -25.09
C PRO A 126 8.15 7.13 -23.56
N LEU A 127 9.30 7.57 -22.99
CA LEU A 127 9.45 7.68 -21.54
C LEU A 127 8.39 8.62 -20.95
N GLN A 128 7.65 8.11 -19.97
CA GLN A 128 6.75 8.87 -19.14
C GLN A 128 7.04 8.55 -17.66
N MET A 129 7.52 9.55 -16.94
CA MET A 129 7.81 9.45 -15.50
C MET A 129 7.12 10.60 -14.77
N LEU A 130 6.35 10.27 -13.74
CA LEU A 130 5.78 11.25 -12.82
C LEU A 130 6.72 11.41 -11.63
N ILE A 131 7.23 12.62 -11.43
CA ILE A 131 7.99 12.99 -10.23
C ILE A 131 6.99 13.39 -9.15
N THR A 132 7.00 12.68 -8.03
CA THR A 132 6.09 12.89 -6.89
C THR A 132 6.76 13.57 -5.71
N THR A 133 8.07 13.39 -5.56
CA THR A 133 8.85 13.93 -4.46
C THR A 133 10.18 14.48 -4.98
N LEU A 134 10.59 15.59 -4.43
CA LEU A 134 11.92 16.17 -4.66
C LEU A 134 12.75 16.03 -3.39
N ASP A 135 13.99 15.64 -3.57
CA ASP A 135 15.00 15.58 -2.52
C ASP A 135 16.26 16.32 -2.97
N TYR A 136 17.21 16.51 -2.10
CA TYR A 136 18.47 17.18 -2.38
C TYR A 136 19.62 16.50 -1.63
N ASN A 137 20.71 16.33 -2.34
CA ASN A 137 21.97 15.83 -1.77
C ASN A 137 23.12 16.72 -2.24
N ASP A 138 24.03 17.06 -1.34
CA ASP A 138 25.14 17.98 -1.64
C ASP A 138 26.09 17.48 -2.73
N TYR A 139 26.16 16.16 -2.98
CA TYR A 139 27.02 15.56 -3.98
C TYR A 139 26.38 15.45 -5.37
N VAL A 140 25.09 15.08 -5.42
CA VAL A 140 24.39 14.84 -6.67
C VAL A 140 23.39 15.95 -7.04
N GLY A 141 23.16 16.89 -6.13
CA GLY A 141 22.21 17.97 -6.32
C GLY A 141 20.76 17.55 -6.13
N ARG A 142 19.87 18.02 -7.00
CA ARG A 142 18.44 17.74 -6.94
C ARG A 142 18.14 16.30 -7.34
N ILE A 143 17.32 15.61 -6.55
CA ILE A 143 16.90 14.24 -6.76
C ILE A 143 15.39 14.26 -7.00
N GLY A 144 14.94 13.72 -8.12
CA GLY A 144 13.53 13.49 -8.41
C GLY A 144 13.18 12.03 -8.09
N ILE A 145 12.20 11.80 -7.24
CA ILE A 145 11.68 10.48 -6.89
C ILE A 145 10.29 10.36 -7.51
N GLY A 146 10.05 9.25 -8.22
CA GLY A 146 8.78 9.08 -8.90
C GLY A 146 8.63 7.70 -9.54
N ARG A 147 7.56 7.54 -10.32
CA ARG A 147 7.22 6.30 -11.02
C ARG A 147 7.36 6.47 -12.53
N VAL A 148 8.01 5.51 -13.18
CA VAL A 148 7.99 5.36 -14.63
C VAL A 148 6.72 4.62 -15.03
N PHE A 149 5.84 5.26 -15.79
CA PHE A 149 4.59 4.66 -16.29
C PHE A 149 4.75 4.01 -17.64
N ALA A 150 5.65 4.56 -18.49
CA ALA A 150 5.95 4.01 -19.83
C ALA A 150 7.38 4.32 -20.22
N GLY A 151 7.92 3.56 -21.15
CA GLY A 151 9.27 3.70 -21.66
C GLY A 151 10.35 3.24 -20.70
N THR A 152 11.57 3.58 -21.01
CA THR A 152 12.76 3.19 -20.24
C THR A 152 13.59 4.41 -19.90
N LEU A 153 13.90 4.57 -18.61
CA LEU A 153 14.84 5.58 -18.13
C LEU A 153 16.26 4.99 -18.12
N ALA A 154 17.18 5.62 -18.83
CA ALA A 154 18.56 5.17 -18.90
C ALA A 154 19.52 6.23 -18.31
N VAL A 155 20.58 5.74 -17.67
CA VAL A 155 21.63 6.60 -17.10
C VAL A 155 22.30 7.42 -18.20
N GLU A 156 22.62 8.68 -17.91
CA GLU A 156 23.27 9.63 -18.83
C GLU A 156 22.51 9.96 -20.13
N LYS A 157 21.24 9.59 -20.22
CA LYS A 157 20.40 10.00 -21.34
C LYS A 157 19.67 11.28 -20.99
N PRO A 158 19.62 12.26 -21.95
CA PRO A 158 18.84 13.47 -21.75
C PRO A 158 17.35 13.14 -21.65
N VAL A 159 16.67 13.82 -20.74
CA VAL A 159 15.21 13.74 -20.58
C VAL A 159 14.61 15.14 -20.66
N THR A 160 13.38 15.23 -21.14
CA THR A 160 12.62 16.48 -21.10
C THR A 160 11.80 16.52 -19.80
N VAL A 161 11.96 17.59 -19.05
CA VAL A 161 11.14 17.85 -17.87
C VAL A 161 10.00 18.78 -18.29
N ILE A 162 8.78 18.39 -17.99
CA ILE A 162 7.59 19.19 -18.23
C ILE A 162 7.07 19.64 -16.86
N HIS A 163 7.00 20.94 -16.63
CA HIS A 163 6.44 21.51 -15.42
C HIS A 163 4.91 21.52 -15.47
N HIS A 164 4.27 21.71 -14.30
CA HIS A 164 2.82 21.71 -14.18
C HIS A 164 2.11 22.78 -15.03
N ASP A 165 2.83 23.86 -15.39
CA ASP A 165 2.37 24.93 -16.27
C ASP A 165 2.60 24.65 -17.78
N GLY A 166 3.15 23.48 -18.10
CA GLY A 166 3.41 23.03 -19.48
C GLY A 166 4.71 23.55 -20.09
N THR A 167 5.59 24.20 -19.28
CA THR A 167 6.92 24.69 -19.73
C THR A 167 8.01 23.65 -19.56
#